data_b093d09b995b844a1f654ef3b6b41884
#
_entry.id   b093d09b995b844a1f654ef3b6b41884
#
_cell.length_a   1.000
_cell.length_b   1.000
_cell.length_c   1.000
_cell.angle_alpha   90.00
_cell.angle_beta   90.00
_cell.angle_gamma   90.00
#
_symmetry.space_group_name_H-M   'P 1'
#
loop_
_entity.id
_entity.type
_entity.pdbx_description
1 polymer ?
#
loop_
_entity_poly.entity_id
_entity_poly.type
_entity_poly.pdbx_seq_one_letter_code
_entity_poly.pdbx_strand_id
1 'polypeptide(L)'
;MNRDDAWQLVCEYTTSDSLRRHMLAVETAMRAYAEQWSEDVEKYGIVGLLHDFDYERWPDPPAHPLEGAKILAERGYPADVIYAIKSHADYLPDCPRVSRLDKTLYACDELSGFIVACAMVRPERLQGLEAKSIKKKLKAKGFAAAVNRDDITRGAADLSLDLDA
;
A
#
# COMPACT_ATOMS: atom_id res chain seq x y z
N MET A 1 -16.76 9.84 -4.53
CA MET A 1 -15.65 9.16 -3.81
C MET A 1 -15.06 10.18 -2.87
N ASN A 2 -15.04 9.88 -1.57
CA ASN A 2 -14.37 10.68 -0.56
C ASN A 2 -13.73 9.75 0.49
N ARG A 3 -12.82 10.29 1.30
CA ARG A 3 -12.07 9.51 2.28
C ARG A 3 -12.93 8.87 3.36
N ASP A 4 -13.96 9.55 3.80
CA ASP A 4 -14.81 9.05 4.89
C ASP A 4 -15.61 7.81 4.46
N ASP A 5 -16.14 7.81 3.24
CA ASP A 5 -16.82 6.65 2.67
C ASP A 5 -15.83 5.47 2.50
N ALA A 6 -14.60 5.76 2.05
CA ALA A 6 -13.55 4.74 1.93
C ALA A 6 -13.17 4.15 3.31
N TRP A 7 -13.04 4.99 4.33
CA TRP A 7 -12.77 4.51 5.69
C TRP A 7 -13.91 3.68 6.28
N GLN A 8 -15.15 4.06 6.01
CA GLN A 8 -16.31 3.25 6.42
C GLN A 8 -16.27 1.87 5.77
N LEU A 9 -15.92 1.81 4.48
CA LEU A 9 -15.77 0.54 3.75
C LEU A 9 -14.64 -0.32 4.37
N VAL A 10 -13.49 0.26 4.69
CA VAL A 10 -12.43 -0.44 5.43
C VAL A 10 -12.97 -1.01 6.75
N CYS A 11 -13.67 -0.21 7.53
CA CYS A 11 -14.21 -0.64 8.83
C CYS A 11 -15.28 -1.74 8.70
N GLU A 12 -16.03 -1.77 7.60
CA GLU A 12 -17.04 -2.79 7.30
C GLU A 12 -16.42 -4.16 7.03
N TYR A 13 -15.26 -4.19 6.32
CA TYR A 13 -14.63 -5.44 5.86
C TYR A 13 -13.46 -5.91 6.70
N THR A 14 -12.78 -5.00 7.38
CA THR A 14 -11.56 -5.27 8.15
C THR A 14 -11.78 -4.91 9.62
N THR A 15 -11.57 -5.86 10.52
CA THR A 15 -11.64 -5.67 11.98
C THR A 15 -10.26 -5.60 12.63
N SER A 16 -9.25 -6.15 11.98
CA SER A 16 -7.85 -6.17 12.42
C SER A 16 -7.25 -4.77 12.52
N ASP A 17 -6.91 -4.34 13.73
CA ASP A 17 -6.20 -3.08 13.97
C ASP A 17 -4.84 -3.01 13.25
N SER A 18 -4.18 -4.15 13.09
CA SER A 18 -2.89 -4.23 12.39
C SER A 18 -3.05 -3.91 10.91
N LEU A 19 -4.04 -4.52 10.25
CA LEU A 19 -4.31 -4.32 8.84
C LEU A 19 -4.84 -2.90 8.57
N ARG A 20 -5.72 -2.39 9.44
CA ARG A 20 -6.16 -0.99 9.37
C ARG A 20 -5.00 0.01 9.46
N ARG A 21 -4.05 -0.22 10.37
CA ARG A 21 -2.84 0.63 10.50
C ARG A 21 -1.94 0.53 9.28
N HIS A 22 -1.83 -0.64 8.67
CA HIS A 22 -1.11 -0.81 7.41
C HIS A 22 -1.74 0.03 6.30
N MET A 23 -3.03 -0.10 6.06
CA MET A 23 -3.75 0.69 5.06
C MET A 23 -3.63 2.20 5.30
N LEU A 24 -3.71 2.67 6.55
CA LEU A 24 -3.48 4.08 6.90
C LEU A 24 -2.04 4.53 6.64
N ALA A 25 -1.06 3.66 6.84
CA ALA A 25 0.34 3.98 6.52
C ALA A 25 0.56 4.10 5.01
N VAL A 26 -0.02 3.18 4.23
CA VAL A 26 0.01 3.23 2.76
C VAL A 26 -0.73 4.47 2.24
N GLU A 27 -1.92 4.79 2.77
CA GLU A 27 -2.62 6.05 2.46
C GLU A 27 -1.71 7.27 2.64
N THR A 28 -1.00 7.34 3.78
CA THR A 28 -0.13 8.47 4.11
C THR A 28 1.02 8.60 3.11
N ALA A 29 1.67 7.49 2.77
CA ALA A 29 2.76 7.47 1.79
C ALA A 29 2.26 7.86 0.38
N MET A 30 1.13 7.32 -0.05
CA MET A 30 0.50 7.63 -1.34
C MET A 30 0.17 9.12 -1.48
N ARG A 31 -0.39 9.74 -0.44
CA ARG A 31 -0.68 11.18 -0.41
C ARG A 31 0.58 12.02 -0.55
N ALA A 32 1.63 11.68 0.18
CA ALA A 32 2.91 12.41 0.14
C ALA A 32 3.53 12.38 -1.27
N TYR A 33 3.52 11.23 -1.95
CA TYR A 33 4.00 11.13 -3.32
C TYR A 33 3.11 11.87 -4.32
N ALA A 34 1.79 11.83 -4.14
CA ALA A 34 0.87 12.59 -4.98
C ALA A 34 1.13 14.11 -4.88
N GLU A 35 1.33 14.63 -3.66
CA GLU A 35 1.71 16.03 -3.44
C GLU A 35 3.03 16.37 -4.13
N GLN A 36 4.06 15.55 -3.96
CA GLN A 36 5.38 15.75 -4.57
C GLN A 36 5.32 15.81 -6.10
N TRP A 37 4.42 15.05 -6.72
CA TRP A 37 4.31 14.94 -8.16
C TRP A 37 3.17 15.77 -8.77
N SER A 38 2.45 16.55 -7.95
CA SER A 38 1.28 17.34 -8.36
C SER A 38 0.18 16.48 -8.99
N GLU A 39 -0.01 15.29 -8.44
CA GLU A 39 -1.09 14.35 -8.80
C GLU A 39 -2.31 14.54 -7.88
N ASP A 40 -3.40 13.81 -8.13
CA ASP A 40 -4.62 13.87 -7.31
C ASP A 40 -4.40 13.20 -5.94
N VAL A 41 -4.11 14.01 -4.92
CA VAL A 41 -3.82 13.58 -3.55
C VAL A 41 -4.95 12.76 -2.95
N GLU A 42 -6.21 13.14 -3.22
CA GLU A 42 -7.36 12.43 -2.68
C GLU A 42 -7.52 11.05 -3.32
N LYS A 43 -7.39 10.96 -4.63
CA LYS A 43 -7.42 9.69 -5.36
C LYS A 43 -6.32 8.74 -4.90
N TYR A 44 -5.08 9.21 -4.82
CA TYR A 44 -3.94 8.41 -4.35
C TYR A 44 -4.14 7.92 -2.93
N GLY A 45 -4.60 8.80 -2.03
CA GLY A 45 -4.90 8.42 -0.66
C GLY A 45 -5.97 7.34 -0.55
N ILE A 46 -7.06 7.47 -1.30
CA ILE A 46 -8.16 6.49 -1.30
C ILE A 46 -7.69 5.13 -1.85
N VAL A 47 -6.88 5.13 -2.90
CA VAL A 47 -6.29 3.88 -3.42
C VAL A 47 -5.44 3.19 -2.36
N GLY A 48 -4.55 3.93 -1.69
CA GLY A 48 -3.73 3.38 -0.60
C GLY A 48 -4.56 2.90 0.60
N LEU A 49 -5.65 3.60 0.92
CA LEU A 49 -6.54 3.22 2.01
C LEU A 49 -7.34 1.95 1.72
N LEU A 50 -7.69 1.71 0.45
CA LEU A 50 -8.59 0.62 0.05
C LEU A 50 -7.87 -0.61 -0.51
N HIS A 51 -6.55 -0.58 -0.71
CA HIS A 51 -5.88 -1.66 -1.46
C HIS A 51 -6.10 -3.05 -0.86
N ASP A 52 -6.15 -3.15 0.47
CA ASP A 52 -6.25 -4.40 1.25
C ASP A 52 -7.55 -4.53 2.05
N PHE A 53 -8.59 -3.72 1.79
CA PHE A 53 -9.79 -3.73 2.64
C PHE A 53 -10.54 -5.08 2.66
N ASP A 54 -10.37 -5.87 1.61
CA ASP A 54 -11.00 -7.18 1.43
C ASP A 54 -10.12 -8.35 1.96
N TYR A 55 -8.82 -8.11 2.21
CA TYR A 55 -7.83 -9.14 2.53
C TYR A 55 -8.20 -10.00 3.76
N GLU A 56 -8.78 -9.41 4.80
CA GLU A 56 -9.17 -10.16 6.01
C GLU A 56 -10.25 -11.21 5.72
N ARG A 57 -11.13 -10.96 4.74
CA ARG A 57 -12.19 -11.88 4.34
C ARG A 57 -11.77 -12.88 3.28
N TRP A 58 -10.88 -12.50 2.40
CA TRP A 58 -10.43 -13.30 1.25
C TRP A 58 -8.91 -13.25 1.10
N PRO A 59 -8.14 -13.86 2.03
CA PRO A 59 -6.67 -13.75 2.00
C PRO A 59 -6.00 -14.55 0.88
N ASP A 60 -6.71 -15.51 0.29
CA ASP A 60 -6.12 -16.44 -0.67
C ASP A 60 -6.23 -15.93 -2.12
N PRO A 61 -5.13 -15.96 -2.91
CA PRO A 61 -5.18 -15.69 -4.35
C PRO A 61 -6.10 -16.67 -5.10
N PRO A 62 -6.86 -16.22 -6.13
CA PRO A 62 -6.94 -14.85 -6.60
C PRO A 62 -8.09 -14.05 -5.97
N ALA A 63 -8.74 -14.54 -4.91
CA ALA A 63 -9.91 -13.91 -4.32
C ALA A 63 -9.59 -12.46 -3.89
N HIS A 64 -8.53 -12.24 -3.12
CA HIS A 64 -7.92 -10.93 -2.99
C HIS A 64 -7.06 -10.64 -4.22
N PRO A 65 -7.10 -9.46 -4.84
CA PRO A 65 -8.02 -8.32 -4.61
C PRO A 65 -9.28 -8.36 -5.49
N LEU A 66 -9.61 -9.50 -6.12
CA LEU A 66 -10.70 -9.57 -7.10
C LEU A 66 -12.08 -9.39 -6.47
N GLU A 67 -12.32 -9.90 -5.26
CA GLU A 67 -13.59 -9.71 -4.55
C GLU A 67 -13.74 -8.24 -4.13
N GLY A 68 -12.67 -7.62 -3.63
CA GLY A 68 -12.63 -6.20 -3.35
C GLY A 68 -12.95 -5.35 -4.60
N ALA A 69 -12.37 -5.70 -5.74
CA ALA A 69 -12.62 -5.00 -6.99
C ALA A 69 -14.09 -5.04 -7.43
N LYS A 70 -14.80 -6.17 -7.22
CA LYS A 70 -16.24 -6.30 -7.49
C LYS A 70 -17.04 -5.35 -6.59
N ILE A 71 -16.73 -5.36 -5.29
CA ILE A 71 -17.39 -4.49 -4.29
C ILE A 71 -17.19 -3.02 -4.65
N LEU A 72 -15.97 -2.63 -5.03
CA LEU A 72 -15.67 -1.26 -5.44
C LEU A 72 -16.45 -0.86 -6.70
N ALA A 73 -16.57 -1.76 -7.67
CA ALA A 73 -17.37 -1.52 -8.88
C ALA A 73 -18.85 -1.33 -8.55
N GLU A 74 -19.42 -2.18 -7.69
CA GLU A 74 -20.81 -2.07 -7.22
C GLU A 74 -21.06 -0.78 -6.43
N ARG A 75 -20.05 -0.28 -5.71
CA ARG A 75 -20.08 1.00 -4.98
C ARG A 75 -19.81 2.22 -5.88
N GLY A 76 -19.58 2.02 -7.18
CA GLY A 76 -19.38 3.08 -8.15
C GLY A 76 -18.02 3.77 -8.10
N TYR A 77 -16.97 3.09 -7.61
CA TYR A 77 -15.62 3.63 -7.67
C TYR A 77 -15.10 3.70 -9.11
N PRO A 78 -14.25 4.68 -9.45
CA PRO A 78 -13.68 4.83 -10.79
C PRO A 78 -12.86 3.61 -11.24
N ALA A 79 -12.92 3.32 -12.54
CA ALA A 79 -12.24 2.14 -13.11
C ALA A 79 -10.70 2.18 -12.91
N ASP A 80 -10.09 3.35 -12.95
CA ASP A 80 -8.65 3.54 -12.71
C ASP A 80 -8.25 3.26 -11.25
N VAL A 81 -9.10 3.61 -10.28
CA VAL A 81 -8.93 3.27 -8.87
C VAL A 81 -8.99 1.75 -8.67
N ILE A 82 -10.01 1.11 -9.25
CA ILE A 82 -10.18 -0.36 -9.17
C ILE A 82 -9.00 -1.07 -9.84
N TYR A 83 -8.55 -0.55 -10.99
CA TYR A 83 -7.41 -1.12 -11.70
C TYR A 83 -6.13 -1.01 -10.87
N ALA A 84 -5.84 0.15 -10.29
CA ALA A 84 -4.67 0.36 -9.45
C ALA A 84 -4.65 -0.63 -8.27
N ILE A 85 -5.79 -0.79 -7.59
CA ILE A 85 -5.94 -1.76 -6.49
C ILE A 85 -5.69 -3.19 -6.97
N LYS A 86 -6.23 -3.61 -8.12
CA LYS A 86 -5.96 -4.94 -8.67
C LYS A 86 -4.49 -5.16 -9.04
N SER A 87 -3.84 -4.13 -9.58
CA SER A 87 -2.48 -4.23 -10.13
C SER A 87 -1.39 -4.36 -9.08
N HIS A 88 -1.70 -4.14 -7.78
CA HIS A 88 -0.71 -4.37 -6.74
C HIS A 88 -0.40 -5.87 -6.52
N ALA A 89 -1.32 -6.76 -6.94
CA ALA A 89 -1.16 -8.20 -6.81
C ALA A 89 -0.38 -8.80 -7.99
N ASP A 90 0.90 -9.14 -7.78
CA ASP A 90 1.81 -9.67 -8.81
C ASP A 90 1.34 -11.00 -9.45
N TYR A 91 0.45 -11.73 -8.78
CA TYR A 91 -0.11 -12.99 -9.30
C TYR A 91 -1.29 -12.79 -10.28
N LEU A 92 -1.62 -11.54 -10.63
CA LEU A 92 -2.63 -11.23 -11.65
C LEU A 92 -1.93 -10.80 -12.96
N PRO A 93 -1.59 -11.75 -13.86
CA PRO A 93 -0.78 -11.45 -15.06
C PRO A 93 -1.50 -10.52 -16.04
N ASP A 94 -2.83 -10.51 -16.03
CA ASP A 94 -3.65 -9.68 -16.92
C ASP A 94 -3.88 -8.25 -16.37
N CYS A 95 -3.23 -7.89 -15.25
CA CYS A 95 -3.35 -6.59 -14.62
C CYS A 95 -1.98 -5.96 -14.33
N PRO A 96 -1.14 -5.71 -15.36
CA PRO A 96 0.18 -5.12 -15.16
C PRO A 96 0.08 -3.67 -14.66
N ARG A 97 1.04 -3.23 -13.86
CA ARG A 97 1.17 -1.84 -13.42
C ARG A 97 1.58 -0.94 -14.59
N VAL A 98 0.70 -0.05 -15.02
CA VAL A 98 0.92 0.83 -16.18
C VAL A 98 1.05 2.29 -15.74
N SER A 99 0.09 2.78 -14.97
CA SER A 99 0.05 4.17 -14.54
C SER A 99 1.01 4.45 -13.38
N ARG A 100 1.28 5.74 -13.15
CA ARG A 100 2.04 6.16 -11.97
C ARG A 100 1.31 5.78 -10.68
N LEU A 101 -0.03 5.88 -10.66
CA LEU A 101 -0.86 5.49 -9.53
C LEU A 101 -0.63 4.02 -9.14
N ASP A 102 -0.66 3.11 -10.13
CA ASP A 102 -0.45 1.67 -9.93
C ASP A 102 0.93 1.37 -9.35
N LYS A 103 1.96 2.00 -9.93
CA LYS A 103 3.36 1.84 -9.53
C LYS A 103 3.60 2.41 -8.12
N THR A 104 2.95 3.52 -7.80
CA THR A 104 3.08 4.15 -6.48
C THR A 104 2.44 3.27 -5.40
N LEU A 105 1.26 2.71 -5.66
CA LEU A 105 0.64 1.79 -4.71
C LEU A 105 1.58 0.62 -4.40
N TYR A 106 2.06 -0.07 -5.42
CA TYR A 106 2.97 -1.20 -5.26
C TYR A 106 4.26 -0.84 -4.52
N ALA A 107 4.84 0.32 -4.81
CA ALA A 107 6.06 0.78 -4.15
C ALA A 107 5.84 1.15 -2.67
N CYS A 108 4.65 1.68 -2.34
CA CYS A 108 4.32 2.11 -0.97
C CYS A 108 3.89 0.96 -0.06
N ASP A 109 3.27 -0.09 -0.59
CA ASP A 109 2.65 -1.16 0.17
C ASP A 109 3.67 -1.88 1.08
N GLU A 110 4.56 -2.68 0.54
CA GLU A 110 5.56 -3.43 1.30
C GLU A 110 6.52 -2.52 2.08
N LEU A 111 6.88 -1.37 1.53
CA LEU A 111 7.75 -0.40 2.21
C LEU A 111 7.07 0.18 3.45
N SER A 112 5.79 0.52 3.38
CA SER A 112 5.02 1.03 4.54
C SER A 112 4.94 -0.01 5.64
N GLY A 113 4.65 -1.27 5.31
CA GLY A 113 4.67 -2.38 6.26
C GLY A 113 6.03 -2.53 6.95
N PHE A 114 7.11 -2.43 6.18
CA PHE A 114 8.47 -2.50 6.71
C PHE A 114 8.81 -1.31 7.63
N ILE A 115 8.42 -0.10 7.27
CA ILE A 115 8.62 1.11 8.11
C ILE A 115 7.85 0.98 9.42
N VAL A 116 6.60 0.52 9.38
CA VAL A 116 5.80 0.25 10.58
C VAL A 116 6.48 -0.78 11.47
N ALA A 117 6.99 -1.88 10.92
CA ALA A 117 7.75 -2.88 11.67
C ALA A 117 9.01 -2.28 12.32
N CYS A 118 9.73 -1.40 11.60
CA CYS A 118 10.89 -0.68 12.16
C CYS A 118 10.50 0.22 13.34
N ALA A 119 9.37 0.90 13.24
CA ALA A 119 8.86 1.74 14.30
C ALA A 119 8.43 0.94 15.54
N MET A 120 7.77 -0.20 15.34
CA MET A 120 7.23 -1.01 16.44
C MET A 120 8.27 -1.55 17.41
N VAL A 121 9.52 -1.72 16.98
CA VAL A 121 10.64 -2.19 17.84
C VAL A 121 11.40 -1.05 18.53
N ARG A 122 10.90 0.18 18.45
CA ARG A 122 11.49 1.36 19.08
C ARG A 122 10.55 1.91 20.16
N PRO A 123 11.07 2.38 21.31
CA PRO A 123 10.26 3.08 22.31
C PRO A 123 9.57 4.33 21.73
N GLU A 124 10.32 5.13 20.94
CA GLU A 124 9.87 6.40 20.34
C GLU A 124 9.03 6.19 19.07
N ARG A 125 8.83 4.95 18.63
CA ARG A 125 8.07 4.61 17.42
C ARG A 125 8.65 5.31 16.17
N LEU A 126 7.83 6.10 15.48
CA LEU A 126 8.24 6.85 14.27
C LEU A 126 9.09 8.08 14.61
N GLN A 127 9.00 8.62 15.83
CA GLN A 127 9.73 9.82 16.19
C GLN A 127 11.24 9.62 16.07
N GLY A 128 11.91 10.45 15.26
CA GLY A 128 13.35 10.34 14.98
C GLY A 128 13.77 9.04 14.26
N LEU A 129 12.84 8.36 13.58
CA LEU A 129 13.20 7.24 12.72
C LEU A 129 13.71 7.77 11.38
N GLU A 130 14.98 7.58 11.11
CA GLU A 130 15.65 8.04 9.90
C GLU A 130 15.70 6.96 8.82
N ALA A 131 15.68 7.35 7.54
CA ALA A 131 15.83 6.47 6.39
C ALA A 131 17.07 5.58 6.47
N LYS A 132 18.20 6.10 6.98
CA LYS A 132 19.43 5.33 7.21
C LYS A 132 19.21 4.11 8.12
N SER A 133 18.39 4.25 9.15
CA SER A 133 18.08 3.17 10.08
C SER A 133 17.21 2.11 9.42
N ILE A 134 16.25 2.52 8.59
CA ILE A 134 15.40 1.63 7.79
C ILE A 134 16.23 0.84 6.79
N LYS A 135 17.09 1.50 6.01
CA LYS A 135 18.00 0.88 5.05
C LYS A 135 18.93 -0.16 5.71
N LYS A 136 19.44 0.14 6.91
CA LYS A 136 20.22 -0.84 7.67
C LYS A 136 19.41 -2.07 8.04
N LYS A 137 18.15 -1.91 8.44
CA LYS A 137 17.25 -3.01 8.79
C LYS A 137 16.81 -3.82 7.56
N LEU A 138 16.68 -3.21 6.38
CA LEU A 138 16.40 -3.92 5.12
C LEU A 138 17.44 -4.99 4.82
N LYS A 139 18.70 -4.79 5.21
CA LYS A 139 19.79 -5.77 5.05
C LYS A 139 19.71 -6.94 6.05
N ALA A 140 18.92 -6.81 7.11
CA ALA A 140 18.78 -7.82 8.16
C ALA A 140 17.65 -8.81 7.79
N LYS A 141 17.98 -9.93 7.12
CA LYS A 141 17.02 -10.92 6.59
C LYS A 141 16.04 -11.47 7.62
N GLY A 142 16.45 -11.62 8.89
CA GLY A 142 15.60 -12.14 9.97
C GLY A 142 14.62 -11.10 10.56
N PHE A 143 14.78 -9.80 10.27
CA PHE A 143 13.89 -8.76 10.76
C PHE A 143 12.73 -8.59 9.79
N ALA A 144 11.48 -8.58 10.29
CA ALA A 144 10.24 -8.49 9.47
C ALA A 144 10.31 -9.44 8.26
N ALA A 145 10.53 -10.73 8.51
CA ALA A 145 10.84 -11.73 7.47
C ALA A 145 9.70 -11.94 6.47
N ALA A 146 8.46 -11.59 6.84
CA ALA A 146 7.30 -11.66 5.97
C ALA A 146 7.28 -10.57 4.87
N VAL A 147 8.01 -9.47 5.06
CA VAL A 147 8.07 -8.38 4.07
C VAL A 147 8.98 -8.79 2.90
N ASN A 148 8.48 -8.65 1.69
CA ASN A 148 9.23 -8.96 0.46
C ASN A 148 10.14 -7.78 0.06
N ARG A 149 11.46 -7.93 0.26
CA ARG A 149 12.45 -6.89 -0.08
C ARG A 149 12.61 -6.66 -1.57
N ASP A 150 12.37 -7.70 -2.37
CA ASP A 150 12.46 -7.60 -3.82
C ASP A 150 11.33 -6.73 -4.36
N ASP A 151 10.15 -6.76 -3.74
CA ASP A 151 9.02 -5.90 -4.09
C ASP A 151 9.31 -4.44 -3.76
N ILE A 152 9.93 -4.14 -2.62
CA ILE A 152 10.40 -2.79 -2.28
C ILE A 152 11.39 -2.28 -3.34
N THR A 153 12.32 -3.11 -3.74
CA THR A 153 13.34 -2.74 -4.75
C THR A 153 12.73 -2.53 -6.13
N ARG A 154 11.82 -3.44 -6.54
CA ARG A 154 11.10 -3.32 -7.81
C ARG A 154 10.19 -2.09 -7.84
N GLY A 155 9.45 -1.85 -6.76
CA GLY A 155 8.58 -0.68 -6.66
C GLY A 155 9.33 0.64 -6.81
N ALA A 156 10.50 0.78 -6.19
CA ALA A 156 11.35 1.94 -6.36
C ALA A 156 11.84 2.07 -7.81
N ALA A 157 12.30 0.96 -8.42
CA ALA A 157 12.78 0.93 -9.80
C ALA A 157 11.67 1.28 -10.81
N ASP A 158 10.43 0.79 -10.62
CA ASP A 158 9.27 1.08 -11.46
C ASP A 158 8.92 2.59 -11.48
N LEU A 159 9.22 3.29 -10.40
CA LEU A 159 9.08 4.74 -10.26
C LEU A 159 10.33 5.51 -10.66
N SER A 160 11.41 4.83 -11.04
CA SER A 160 12.73 5.44 -11.29
C SER A 160 13.27 6.20 -10.08
N LEU A 161 12.97 5.72 -8.88
CA LEU A 161 13.47 6.25 -7.62
C LEU A 161 14.66 5.44 -7.12
N ASP A 162 15.62 6.13 -6.51
CA ASP A 162 16.70 5.49 -5.78
C ASP A 162 16.29 5.29 -4.31
N LEU A 163 16.40 4.08 -3.80
CA LEU A 163 16.21 3.81 -2.37
C LEU A 163 17.22 4.54 -1.48
N ASP A 164 18.28 5.10 -2.06
CA ASP A 164 19.27 5.91 -1.38
C ASP A 164 18.95 7.42 -1.39
N ALA A 165 17.94 7.84 -2.17
CA ALA A 165 17.42 9.21 -2.15
C ALA A 165 16.39 9.37 -1.03
#